data_48ad3869e277d2bf5783a602bb2b1f58
#
_entry.id   48ad3869e277d2bf5783a602bb2b1f58
#
_cell.length_a   1.000
_cell.length_b   1.000
_cell.length_c   1.000
_cell.angle_alpha   90.00
_cell.angle_beta   90.00
_cell.angle_gamma   90.00
#
_symmetry.space_group_name_H-M   'P 1'
#
loop_
_entity.id
_entity.type
_entity.pdbx_description
1 polymer ?
#
loop_
_entity_poly.entity_id
_entity_poly.type
_entity_poly.pdbx_seq_one_letter_code
_entity_poly.pdbx_strand_id
1 'polypeptide(L)'
;MLSFLLSAIIAFSPAPADTTVSAPSLFGMAKALLGYMSTQATSAEDSTAINILQQAVGALEAGDRDGAIAPFKEAAAQSLSGAASEAGLNVEPVLPAGTDSSLVSRVNPATFFLNIPAANYSGIAPLAINGLEGDFLLVDDKSATEGFRKVHLSFDDNGQIIAAQDIGFIATSTGATGIDGEGIVYDVRRGTVLLAREASNEILEFGLDGKATGRYLHTASYFPKNGNAGLESLSYNTENGRFWATTEGCPEGATQLRIQSYAPYFWPLGHWFYTLDKPAFKTKGAIYAYGVSEICAMPDGSLLVLEREANIPGTSVKEATGAVVKCKLYRVEPAKTKAGKTLEKHLVTRIDTRALDLSFANYEGMCLGPVLKDGSRVLILVSDSQAGYKGILRDWFKTIILK
;
A
#
# COMPACT_ATOMS: atom_id res chain seq x y z
N MET A 1 -21.79 -2.88 -4.50
CA MET A 1 -22.95 -2.26 -3.84
C MET A 1 -23.00 -2.58 -2.36
N LEU A 2 -22.81 -3.84 -1.95
CA LEU A 2 -22.75 -4.25 -0.53
C LEU A 2 -21.67 -3.53 0.28
N SER A 3 -20.45 -3.41 -0.28
CA SER A 3 -19.32 -2.70 0.37
C SER A 3 -19.57 -1.19 0.55
N PHE A 4 -20.37 -0.58 -0.32
CA PHE A 4 -20.74 0.84 -0.23
C PHE A 4 -21.65 1.13 0.97
N LEU A 5 -22.66 0.28 1.16
CA LEU A 5 -23.57 0.38 2.31
C LEU A 5 -22.82 0.16 3.63
N LEU A 6 -21.88 -0.79 3.65
CA LEU A 6 -21.06 -1.10 4.80
C LEU A 6 -20.16 0.06 5.21
N SER A 7 -19.44 0.62 4.25
CA SER A 7 -18.56 1.77 4.47
C SER A 7 -19.34 3.01 4.89
N ALA A 8 -20.52 3.25 4.28
CA ALA A 8 -21.39 4.34 4.67
C ALA A 8 -21.97 4.18 6.08
N ILE A 9 -22.39 2.96 6.47
CA ILE A 9 -22.95 2.69 7.82
C ILE A 9 -21.87 2.84 8.90
N ILE A 10 -20.66 2.35 8.66
CA ILE A 10 -19.54 2.45 9.62
C ILE A 10 -19.01 3.90 9.72
N ALA A 11 -18.96 4.62 8.62
CA ALA A 11 -18.49 6.00 8.59
C ALA A 11 -19.46 6.99 9.28
N PHE A 12 -20.75 6.67 9.31
CA PHE A 12 -21.80 7.50 9.93
C PHE A 12 -22.19 7.12 11.36
N SER A 13 -21.46 6.20 12.00
CA SER A 13 -21.64 5.95 13.45
C SER A 13 -21.17 7.18 14.22
N PRO A 14 -22.04 7.93 14.91
CA PRO A 14 -21.65 9.19 15.55
C PRO A 14 -20.61 8.97 16.63
N ALA A 15 -19.51 9.74 16.56
CA ALA A 15 -18.79 10.13 17.75
C ALA A 15 -19.72 10.98 18.64
N PRO A 16 -19.58 10.96 19.97
CA PRO A 16 -20.50 11.67 20.83
C PRO A 16 -20.45 13.18 20.56
N ALA A 17 -21.64 13.74 20.33
CA ALA A 17 -22.04 15.14 20.29
C ALA A 17 -21.62 16.01 19.07
N ASP A 18 -22.66 16.47 18.40
CA ASP A 18 -22.81 17.60 17.49
C ASP A 18 -22.95 17.28 15.99
N THR A 19 -24.07 16.68 15.61
CA THR A 19 -24.58 16.86 14.24
C THR A 19 -26.11 16.84 14.24
N THR A 20 -26.71 17.85 13.59
CA THR A 20 -28.16 18.08 13.44
C THR A 20 -28.87 17.16 12.44
N VAL A 21 -28.27 16.03 12.08
CA VAL A 21 -28.93 14.98 11.27
C VAL A 21 -29.30 13.83 12.19
N SER A 22 -30.59 13.60 12.35
CA SER A 22 -31.10 12.57 13.25
C SER A 22 -30.63 11.17 12.82
N ALA A 23 -29.83 10.50 13.65
CA ALA A 23 -29.34 9.12 13.44
C ALA A 23 -30.46 8.11 13.06
N PRO A 24 -31.71 8.23 13.55
CA PRO A 24 -32.80 7.35 13.18
C PRO A 24 -33.13 7.31 11.68
N SER A 25 -32.89 8.38 10.96
CA SER A 25 -33.21 8.44 9.52
C SER A 25 -32.25 7.64 8.65
N LEU A 26 -30.95 7.52 9.04
CA LEU A 26 -29.94 6.75 8.32
C LEU A 26 -30.12 5.24 8.49
N PHE A 27 -30.39 4.79 9.70
CA PHE A 27 -30.71 3.38 9.96
C PHE A 27 -32.04 2.97 9.32
N GLY A 28 -33.05 3.86 9.32
CA GLY A 28 -34.31 3.64 8.63
C GLY A 28 -34.12 3.46 7.12
N MET A 29 -33.31 4.31 6.48
CA MET A 29 -32.99 4.19 5.06
C MET A 29 -32.18 2.91 4.75
N ALA A 30 -31.21 2.56 5.58
CA ALA A 30 -30.44 1.34 5.43
C ALA A 30 -31.32 0.08 5.53
N LYS A 31 -32.23 0.04 6.50
CA LYS A 31 -33.20 -1.06 6.66
C LYS A 31 -34.18 -1.17 5.47
N ALA A 32 -34.69 -0.04 4.99
CA ALA A 32 -35.57 -0.01 3.83
C ALA A 32 -34.87 -0.54 2.56
N LEU A 33 -33.62 -0.13 2.35
CA LEU A 33 -32.82 -0.59 1.22
C LEU A 33 -32.51 -2.09 1.32
N LEU A 34 -32.11 -2.59 2.49
CA LEU A 34 -31.87 -4.01 2.73
C LEU A 34 -33.14 -4.85 2.59
N GLY A 35 -34.29 -4.32 3.02
CA GLY A 35 -35.60 -4.94 2.78
C GLY A 35 -35.93 -5.05 1.30
N TYR A 36 -35.70 -3.99 0.51
CA TYR A 36 -35.84 -4.03 -0.94
C TYR A 36 -34.88 -5.04 -1.59
N MET A 37 -33.61 -5.03 -1.23
CA MET A 37 -32.63 -5.99 -1.74
C MET A 37 -33.02 -7.45 -1.44
N SER A 38 -33.59 -7.71 -0.26
CA SER A 38 -34.12 -9.04 0.10
C SER A 38 -35.21 -9.55 -0.83
N THR A 39 -36.03 -8.64 -1.38
CA THR A 39 -37.06 -9.00 -2.38
C THR A 39 -36.50 -9.27 -3.77
N GLN A 40 -35.27 -8.83 -4.04
CA GLN A 40 -34.57 -8.99 -5.31
C GLN A 40 -33.51 -10.10 -5.27
N ALA A 41 -33.28 -10.73 -4.12
CA ALA A 41 -32.31 -11.81 -3.97
C ALA A 41 -32.71 -13.02 -4.80
N THR A 42 -31.85 -13.46 -5.69
CA THR A 42 -32.08 -14.58 -6.60
C THR A 42 -31.30 -15.83 -6.20
N SER A 43 -30.38 -15.70 -5.28
CA SER A 43 -29.56 -16.81 -4.75
C SER A 43 -29.64 -16.93 -3.24
N ALA A 44 -29.33 -18.11 -2.71
CA ALA A 44 -29.22 -18.33 -1.27
C ALA A 44 -28.06 -17.50 -0.66
N GLU A 45 -27.00 -17.26 -1.43
CA GLU A 45 -25.85 -16.47 -1.05
C GLU A 45 -26.21 -14.98 -0.88
N ASP A 46 -26.99 -14.42 -1.83
CA ASP A 46 -27.50 -13.04 -1.74
C ASP A 46 -28.38 -12.88 -0.49
N SER A 47 -29.26 -13.84 -0.24
CA SER A 47 -30.13 -13.85 0.94
C SER A 47 -29.34 -13.89 2.25
N THR A 48 -28.31 -14.72 2.31
CA THR A 48 -27.41 -14.81 3.47
C THR A 48 -26.66 -13.51 3.70
N ALA A 49 -26.09 -12.92 2.67
CA ALA A 49 -25.38 -11.65 2.75
C ALA A 49 -26.29 -10.50 3.21
N ILE A 50 -27.53 -10.46 2.73
CA ILE A 50 -28.52 -9.45 3.15
C ILE A 50 -28.91 -9.64 4.62
N ASN A 51 -29.11 -10.87 5.07
CA ASN A 51 -29.43 -11.15 6.47
C ASN A 51 -28.31 -10.70 7.41
N ILE A 52 -27.07 -10.94 7.05
CA ILE A 52 -25.88 -10.49 7.80
C ILE A 52 -25.86 -8.96 7.91
N LEU A 53 -26.14 -8.27 6.81
CA LEU A 53 -26.21 -6.81 6.80
C LEU A 53 -27.36 -6.29 7.66
N GLN A 54 -28.51 -6.94 7.65
CA GLN A 54 -29.65 -6.58 8.51
C GLN A 54 -29.31 -6.73 9.97
N GLN A 55 -28.63 -7.80 10.36
CA GLN A 55 -28.17 -8.02 11.74
C GLN A 55 -27.17 -6.95 12.17
N ALA A 56 -26.20 -6.63 11.33
CA ALA A 56 -25.20 -5.60 11.61
C ALA A 56 -25.80 -4.19 11.75
N VAL A 57 -26.76 -3.83 10.89
CA VAL A 57 -27.50 -2.57 11.00
C VAL A 57 -28.31 -2.51 12.29
N GLY A 58 -28.92 -3.63 12.68
CA GLY A 58 -29.65 -3.73 13.96
C GLY A 58 -28.76 -3.57 15.18
N ALA A 59 -27.57 -4.19 15.17
CA ALA A 59 -26.59 -4.06 16.25
C ALA A 59 -26.05 -2.62 16.36
N LEU A 60 -25.74 -1.97 15.24
CA LEU A 60 -25.29 -0.57 15.22
C LEU A 60 -26.38 0.40 15.73
N GLU A 61 -27.64 0.16 15.38
CA GLU A 61 -28.77 0.96 15.88
C GLU A 61 -28.92 0.81 17.41
N ALA A 62 -28.63 -0.38 17.94
CA ALA A 62 -28.60 -0.65 19.38
C ALA A 62 -27.32 -0.13 20.07
N GLY A 63 -26.37 0.46 19.35
CA GLY A 63 -25.10 0.95 19.88
C GLY A 63 -24.05 -0.14 20.11
N ASP A 64 -24.31 -1.37 19.70
CA ASP A 64 -23.40 -2.52 19.82
C ASP A 64 -22.49 -2.63 18.61
N ARG A 65 -21.32 -1.99 18.68
CA ARG A 65 -20.30 -2.01 17.60
C ARG A 65 -19.67 -3.39 17.41
N ASP A 66 -19.39 -4.08 18.50
CA ASP A 66 -18.73 -5.39 18.45
C ASP A 66 -19.69 -6.46 17.90
N GLY A 67 -20.96 -6.42 18.30
CA GLY A 67 -22.02 -7.24 17.74
C GLY A 67 -22.32 -6.96 16.27
N ALA A 68 -22.06 -5.74 15.78
CA ALA A 68 -22.15 -5.44 14.37
C ALA A 68 -20.99 -6.01 13.53
N ILE A 69 -19.80 -6.10 14.10
CA ILE A 69 -18.60 -6.57 13.40
C ILE A 69 -18.53 -8.10 13.32
N ALA A 70 -18.99 -8.81 14.34
CA ALA A 70 -18.92 -10.26 14.44
C ALA A 70 -19.60 -11.00 13.26
N PRO A 71 -20.84 -10.66 12.84
CA PRO A 71 -21.49 -11.29 11.70
C PRO A 71 -20.72 -11.11 10.38
N PHE A 72 -20.05 -9.96 10.20
CA PHE A 72 -19.24 -9.70 9.01
C PHE A 72 -17.98 -10.54 8.95
N LYS A 73 -17.30 -10.73 10.08
CA LYS A 73 -16.12 -11.61 10.14
C LYS A 73 -16.48 -13.05 9.79
N GLU A 74 -17.63 -13.50 10.25
CA GLU A 74 -18.12 -14.85 9.95
C GLU A 74 -18.51 -15.02 8.48
N ALA A 75 -19.22 -14.04 7.90
CA ALA A 75 -19.61 -14.08 6.49
C ALA A 75 -18.41 -13.94 5.55
N ALA A 76 -17.44 -13.09 5.88
CA ALA A 76 -16.21 -12.97 5.11
C ALA A 76 -15.42 -14.29 5.14
N ALA A 77 -15.34 -14.95 6.29
CA ALA A 77 -14.68 -16.24 6.41
C ALA A 77 -15.41 -17.36 5.61
N GLN A 78 -16.75 -17.37 5.62
CA GLN A 78 -17.54 -18.34 4.88
C GLN A 78 -17.52 -18.10 3.36
N SER A 79 -17.62 -16.84 2.90
CA SER A 79 -17.60 -16.53 1.46
C SER A 79 -16.23 -16.77 0.84
N LEU A 80 -15.15 -16.55 1.58
CA LEU A 80 -13.78 -16.82 1.10
C LEU A 80 -13.46 -18.33 1.07
N SER A 81 -14.03 -19.12 1.99
CA SER A 81 -13.82 -20.57 2.01
C SER A 81 -14.76 -21.34 1.07
N GLY A 82 -16.00 -20.88 0.86
CA GLY A 82 -16.99 -21.56 0.03
C GLY A 82 -16.79 -21.36 -1.46
N ALA A 83 -16.51 -20.14 -1.91
CA ALA A 83 -16.37 -19.81 -3.32
C ALA A 83 -15.16 -20.49 -4.02
N ALA A 84 -14.11 -20.79 -3.27
CA ALA A 84 -12.93 -21.47 -3.79
C ALA A 84 -13.08 -23.01 -3.85
N SER A 85 -13.92 -23.59 -2.98
CA SER A 85 -14.04 -25.05 -2.80
C SER A 85 -15.09 -25.71 -3.70
N GLU A 86 -16.20 -25.04 -4.03
CA GLU A 86 -17.31 -25.66 -4.75
C GLU A 86 -17.18 -25.64 -6.27
N ALA A 87 -16.36 -24.78 -6.85
CA ALA A 87 -16.39 -24.58 -8.28
C ALA A 87 -15.53 -25.56 -9.08
N GLY A 88 -14.56 -26.29 -8.51
CA GLY A 88 -13.71 -27.23 -9.26
C GLY A 88 -13.14 -26.66 -10.57
N LEU A 89 -13.35 -25.38 -10.81
CA LEU A 89 -12.91 -24.63 -11.97
C LEU A 89 -11.58 -23.97 -11.62
N ASN A 90 -10.48 -24.49 -12.16
CA ASN A 90 -9.25 -23.73 -12.32
C ASN A 90 -9.55 -22.55 -13.27
N VAL A 91 -10.17 -21.51 -12.74
CA VAL A 91 -10.26 -20.24 -13.46
C VAL A 91 -8.86 -19.63 -13.37
N GLU A 92 -8.12 -19.69 -14.47
CA GLU A 92 -6.86 -18.96 -14.61
C GLU A 92 -7.12 -17.49 -14.19
N PRO A 93 -6.30 -16.93 -13.29
CA PRO A 93 -6.51 -15.56 -12.83
C PRO A 93 -6.40 -14.61 -14.02
N VAL A 94 -7.45 -13.81 -14.24
CA VAL A 94 -7.43 -12.80 -15.30
C VAL A 94 -6.45 -11.70 -14.91
N LEU A 95 -5.34 -11.64 -15.62
CA LEU A 95 -4.33 -10.59 -15.41
C LEU A 95 -4.86 -9.24 -15.92
N PRO A 96 -4.55 -8.12 -15.24
CA PRO A 96 -4.86 -6.79 -15.73
C PRO A 96 -4.31 -6.55 -17.14
N ALA A 97 -5.04 -5.79 -17.96
CA ALA A 97 -4.63 -5.49 -19.34
C ALA A 97 -3.24 -4.85 -19.38
N GLY A 98 -2.37 -5.37 -20.26
CA GLY A 98 -0.99 -4.92 -20.40
C GLY A 98 -0.03 -5.51 -19.36
N THR A 99 -0.44 -6.52 -18.59
CA THR A 99 0.47 -7.29 -17.73
C THR A 99 1.32 -8.24 -18.56
N ASP A 100 2.61 -8.28 -18.28
CA ASP A 100 3.52 -9.28 -18.86
C ASP A 100 3.34 -10.63 -18.15
N SER A 101 2.62 -11.54 -18.80
CA SER A 101 2.36 -12.88 -18.26
C SER A 101 3.61 -13.76 -18.16
N SER A 102 4.73 -13.36 -18.76
CA SER A 102 6.02 -14.05 -18.56
C SER A 102 6.66 -13.72 -17.21
N LEU A 103 6.35 -12.55 -16.64
CA LEU A 103 6.87 -12.07 -15.36
C LEU A 103 5.87 -12.18 -14.21
N VAL A 104 4.57 -12.14 -14.52
CA VAL A 104 3.49 -12.13 -13.52
C VAL A 104 2.56 -13.33 -13.75
N SER A 105 2.33 -14.12 -12.71
CA SER A 105 1.36 -15.21 -12.75
C SER A 105 -0.01 -14.80 -12.19
N ARG A 106 -0.06 -13.83 -11.26
CA ARG A 106 -1.30 -13.42 -10.60
C ARG A 106 -1.19 -11.98 -10.06
N VAL A 107 -2.30 -11.27 -10.07
CA VAL A 107 -2.49 -10.00 -9.36
C VAL A 107 -3.69 -10.21 -8.44
N ASN A 108 -3.42 -10.35 -7.14
CA ASN A 108 -4.46 -10.63 -6.15
C ASN A 108 -5.34 -9.40 -5.87
N PRO A 109 -6.58 -9.58 -5.42
CA PRO A 109 -7.41 -8.49 -4.90
C PRO A 109 -6.69 -7.73 -3.78
N ALA A 110 -7.00 -6.45 -3.63
CA ALA A 110 -6.52 -5.67 -2.49
C ALA A 110 -7.33 -6.04 -1.23
N THR A 111 -6.67 -6.05 -0.08
CA THR A 111 -7.26 -6.34 1.23
C THR A 111 -6.88 -5.23 2.20
N PHE A 112 -7.73 -4.90 3.16
CA PHE A 112 -7.40 -4.02 4.28
C PHE A 112 -7.75 -4.70 5.60
N PHE A 113 -7.10 -4.28 6.68
CA PHE A 113 -7.23 -4.93 7.99
C PHE A 113 -7.58 -3.89 9.05
N LEU A 114 -8.74 -4.04 9.70
CA LEU A 114 -9.22 -3.11 10.72
C LEU A 114 -8.38 -3.10 12.01
N ASN A 115 -7.61 -4.14 12.24
CA ASN A 115 -6.70 -4.25 13.38
C ASN A 115 -5.31 -3.65 13.12
N ILE A 116 -5.05 -3.18 11.90
CA ILE A 116 -3.89 -2.33 11.62
C ILE A 116 -4.35 -0.87 11.73
N PRO A 117 -3.73 -0.04 12.56
CA PRO A 117 -4.08 1.37 12.69
C PRO A 117 -4.00 2.07 11.34
N ALA A 118 -5.02 2.88 11.02
CA ALA A 118 -4.98 3.69 9.81
C ALA A 118 -3.89 4.76 9.93
N ALA A 119 -3.08 4.90 8.87
CA ALA A 119 -1.97 5.82 8.83
C ALA A 119 -1.68 6.28 7.38
N ASN A 120 -0.58 6.98 7.18
CA ASN A 120 -0.09 7.36 5.85
C ASN A 120 1.10 6.47 5.52
N TYR A 121 0.83 5.17 5.25
CA TYR A 121 1.90 4.20 5.02
C TYR A 121 2.55 4.43 3.66
N SER A 122 3.78 4.94 3.67
CA SER A 122 4.56 5.25 2.47
C SER A 122 5.61 4.18 2.15
N GLY A 123 6.07 3.41 3.14
CA GLY A 123 7.05 2.35 2.90
C GLY A 123 6.77 1.07 3.67
N ILE A 124 7.21 -0.06 3.10
CA ILE A 124 7.15 -1.39 3.71
C ILE A 124 8.45 -2.16 3.48
N ALA A 125 8.96 -2.85 4.50
CA ALA A 125 10.14 -3.71 4.39
C ALA A 125 9.92 -5.06 5.07
N PRO A 126 10.43 -6.18 4.50
CA PRO A 126 10.43 -7.46 5.19
C PRO A 126 11.45 -7.44 6.33
N LEU A 127 11.05 -7.90 7.52
CA LEU A 127 11.92 -8.09 8.67
C LEU A 127 12.36 -9.57 8.79
N ALA A 128 11.38 -10.48 8.77
CA ALA A 128 11.61 -11.91 8.84
C ALA A 128 10.45 -12.65 8.15
N ILE A 129 10.75 -13.57 7.26
CA ILE A 129 9.76 -14.38 6.55
C ILE A 129 10.03 -15.85 6.82
N ASN A 130 8.99 -16.59 7.21
CA ASN A 130 9.04 -18.03 7.46
C ASN A 130 7.84 -18.71 6.79
N GLY A 131 8.09 -19.42 5.69
CA GLY A 131 7.02 -20.01 4.87
C GLY A 131 6.06 -18.95 4.35
N LEU A 132 4.76 -19.10 4.63
CA LEU A 132 3.70 -18.18 4.23
C LEU A 132 3.32 -17.17 5.34
N GLU A 133 4.22 -16.89 6.25
CA GLU A 133 4.05 -15.89 7.30
C GLU A 133 5.29 -15.00 7.40
N GLY A 134 5.14 -13.79 7.87
CA GLY A 134 6.28 -12.90 8.05
C GLY A 134 5.98 -11.65 8.85
N ASP A 135 7.04 -11.14 9.47
CA ASP A 135 7.05 -9.82 10.11
C ASP A 135 7.54 -8.79 9.10
N PHE A 136 6.86 -7.65 9.08
CA PHE A 136 7.18 -6.53 8.20
C PHE A 136 7.23 -5.24 9.00
N LEU A 137 7.96 -4.27 8.48
CA LEU A 137 8.05 -2.91 9.02
C LEU A 137 7.33 -1.96 8.06
N LEU A 138 6.54 -1.06 8.62
CA LEU A 138 5.84 0.02 7.92
C LEU A 138 6.35 1.35 8.40
N VAL A 139 6.55 2.32 7.51
CA VAL A 139 6.79 3.72 7.85
C VAL A 139 5.56 4.56 7.50
N ASP A 140 5.30 5.58 8.32
CA ASP A 140 4.17 6.52 8.22
C ASP A 140 4.75 7.92 8.02
N ASP A 141 4.48 8.55 6.87
CA ASP A 141 5.01 9.86 6.49
C ASP A 141 4.57 10.99 7.44
N LYS A 142 3.35 10.91 7.96
CA LYS A 142 2.74 11.92 8.85
C LYS A 142 2.69 11.49 10.31
N SER A 143 3.52 10.54 10.71
CA SER A 143 3.61 10.14 12.10
C SER A 143 3.92 11.31 13.02
N ALA A 144 3.22 11.40 14.16
CA ALA A 144 3.44 12.46 15.15
C ALA A 144 4.88 12.44 15.73
N THR A 145 5.51 11.27 15.72
CA THR A 145 6.90 11.06 16.14
C THR A 145 7.54 10.10 15.16
N GLU A 146 8.77 10.36 14.76
CA GLU A 146 9.51 9.45 13.89
C GLU A 146 9.57 8.03 14.45
N GLY A 147 9.30 7.05 13.60
CA GLY A 147 9.34 5.66 13.98
C GLY A 147 8.89 4.74 12.85
N PHE A 148 8.69 3.50 13.21
CA PHE A 148 8.17 2.48 12.31
C PHE A 148 7.27 1.52 13.06
N ARG A 149 6.31 0.94 12.35
CA ARG A 149 5.38 -0.03 12.89
C ARG A 149 5.80 -1.43 12.47
N LYS A 150 5.77 -2.37 13.41
CA LYS A 150 5.93 -3.78 13.10
C LYS A 150 4.55 -4.42 12.95
N VAL A 151 4.37 -5.18 11.86
CA VAL A 151 3.16 -5.97 11.59
C VAL A 151 3.53 -7.40 11.23
N HIS A 152 2.65 -8.34 11.55
CA HIS A 152 2.74 -9.73 11.12
C HIS A 152 1.70 -9.97 10.02
N LEU A 153 2.10 -10.57 8.89
CA LEU A 153 1.23 -10.90 7.77
C LEU A 153 1.24 -12.40 7.51
N SER A 154 0.07 -12.98 7.27
CA SER A 154 -0.09 -14.38 6.83
C SER A 154 -0.66 -14.42 5.42
N PHE A 155 -0.17 -15.37 4.62
CA PHE A 155 -0.52 -15.53 3.22
C PHE A 155 -1.14 -16.90 2.97
N ASP A 156 -2.01 -17.00 1.97
CA ASP A 156 -2.45 -18.28 1.43
C ASP A 156 -1.47 -18.84 0.37
N ASP A 157 -1.76 -20.03 -0.13
CA ASP A 157 -0.95 -20.69 -1.17
C ASP A 157 -0.91 -19.92 -2.52
N ASN A 158 -1.80 -18.95 -2.72
CA ASN A 158 -1.80 -18.05 -3.88
C ASN A 158 -1.08 -16.72 -3.62
N GLY A 159 -0.48 -16.56 -2.43
CA GLY A 159 0.19 -15.33 -2.02
C GLY A 159 -0.76 -14.17 -1.72
N GLN A 160 -2.06 -14.43 -1.50
CA GLN A 160 -3.00 -13.44 -0.98
C GLN A 160 -2.76 -13.24 0.52
N ILE A 161 -2.73 -12.00 1.00
CA ILE A 161 -2.69 -11.72 2.44
C ILE A 161 -4.07 -12.02 3.02
N ILE A 162 -4.14 -12.99 3.94
CA ILE A 162 -5.38 -13.47 4.57
C ILE A 162 -5.51 -13.02 6.02
N ALA A 163 -4.42 -12.63 6.67
CA ALA A 163 -4.43 -12.10 8.02
C ALA A 163 -3.31 -11.08 8.21
N ALA A 164 -3.56 -10.11 9.09
CA ALA A 164 -2.56 -9.16 9.56
C ALA A 164 -2.73 -8.93 11.06
N GLN A 165 -1.62 -8.73 11.76
CA GLN A 165 -1.59 -8.41 13.18
C GLN A 165 -0.68 -7.21 13.41
N ASP A 166 -1.17 -6.21 14.12
CA ASP A 166 -0.34 -5.11 14.64
C ASP A 166 0.50 -5.61 15.81
N ILE A 167 1.82 -5.51 15.69
CA ILE A 167 2.76 -5.85 16.76
C ILE A 167 3.10 -4.60 17.59
N GLY A 168 3.00 -3.42 16.98
CA GLY A 168 3.17 -2.15 17.65
C GLY A 168 4.09 -1.16 16.92
N PHE A 169 4.05 0.07 17.41
CA PHE A 169 4.88 1.18 16.90
C PHE A 169 6.15 1.32 17.74
N ILE A 170 7.26 1.54 17.07
CA ILE A 170 8.59 1.74 17.65
C ILE A 170 9.05 3.16 17.30
N ALA A 171 9.04 4.06 18.28
CA ALA A 171 9.54 5.42 18.11
C ALA A 171 11.06 5.42 18.02
N THR A 172 11.63 6.28 17.18
CA THR A 172 13.08 6.47 17.15
C THR A 172 13.56 7.33 18.30
N SER A 173 14.82 7.16 18.69
CA SER A 173 15.44 7.92 19.77
C SER A 173 15.72 9.39 19.42
N THR A 174 15.52 9.78 18.17
CA THR A 174 15.68 11.18 17.73
C THR A 174 14.55 12.06 18.26
N GLY A 175 13.36 11.48 18.48
CA GLY A 175 12.15 12.23 18.84
C GLY A 175 11.76 13.27 17.79
N ALA A 176 12.27 13.14 16.56
CA ALA A 176 11.97 14.08 15.49
C ALA A 176 10.48 14.04 15.11
N THR A 177 9.96 15.18 14.71
CA THR A 177 8.57 15.37 14.25
C THR A 177 8.57 16.02 12.88
N GLY A 178 7.52 15.75 12.06
CA GLY A 178 7.39 16.35 10.74
C GLY A 178 8.53 15.98 9.80
N ILE A 179 9.00 14.73 9.89
CA ILE A 179 10.14 14.24 9.13
C ILE A 179 9.80 13.82 7.71
N ASP A 180 8.52 13.57 7.44
CA ASP A 180 8.05 13.01 6.17
C ASP A 180 8.83 11.71 5.85
N GLY A 181 8.47 10.62 6.54
CA GLY A 181 9.19 9.34 6.45
C GLY A 181 8.65 8.50 5.30
N GLU A 182 9.40 8.37 4.20
CA GLU A 182 8.90 7.79 2.97
C GLU A 182 9.38 6.35 2.73
N GLY A 183 10.65 6.09 2.87
CA GLY A 183 11.23 4.77 2.60
C GLY A 183 11.73 4.06 3.86
N ILE A 184 11.58 2.73 3.90
CA ILE A 184 12.09 1.89 4.99
C ILE A 184 12.75 0.63 4.45
N VAL A 185 13.89 0.24 5.01
CA VAL A 185 14.51 -1.08 4.77
C VAL A 185 15.08 -1.66 6.05
N TYR A 186 15.16 -2.98 6.09
CA TYR A 186 15.86 -3.73 7.11
C TYR A 186 17.16 -4.34 6.55
N ASP A 187 18.30 -3.92 7.07
CA ASP A 187 19.59 -4.53 6.76
C ASP A 187 19.78 -5.79 7.63
N VAL A 188 19.46 -6.95 7.07
CA VAL A 188 19.55 -8.25 7.75
C VAL A 188 20.97 -8.56 8.26
N ARG A 189 22.00 -8.02 7.61
CA ARG A 189 23.41 -8.28 8.01
C ARG A 189 23.81 -7.51 9.27
N ARG A 190 23.16 -6.38 9.52
CA ARG A 190 23.44 -5.53 10.69
C ARG A 190 22.37 -5.66 11.76
N GLY A 191 21.19 -6.16 11.41
CA GLY A 191 20.04 -6.15 12.29
C GLY A 191 19.52 -4.73 12.55
N THR A 192 19.60 -3.85 11.54
CA THR A 192 19.24 -2.43 11.67
C THR A 192 18.23 -2.01 10.62
N VAL A 193 17.52 -0.92 10.90
CA VAL A 193 16.51 -0.31 10.04
C VAL A 193 17.07 1.00 9.50
N LEU A 194 16.86 1.27 8.21
CA LEU A 194 17.12 2.58 7.62
C LEU A 194 15.80 3.23 7.25
N LEU A 195 15.65 4.50 7.60
CA LEU A 195 14.49 5.34 7.28
C LEU A 195 14.92 6.48 6.35
N ALA A 196 14.20 6.64 5.24
CA ALA A 196 14.33 7.79 4.37
C ALA A 196 13.42 8.91 4.85
N ARG A 197 13.94 10.13 4.93
CA ARG A 197 13.24 11.34 5.35
C ARG A 197 13.18 12.32 4.18
N GLU A 198 12.02 12.61 3.66
CA GLU A 198 11.86 13.56 2.56
C GLU A 198 12.15 14.98 3.02
N ALA A 199 11.60 15.40 4.14
CA ALA A 199 11.73 16.78 4.65
C ALA A 199 13.18 17.23 4.85
N SER A 200 14.09 16.33 5.27
CA SER A 200 15.52 16.63 5.47
C SER A 200 16.42 16.09 4.35
N ASN A 201 15.87 15.24 3.48
CA ASN A 201 16.61 14.53 2.43
C ASN A 201 17.74 13.68 3.00
N GLU A 202 17.45 12.88 4.02
CA GLU A 202 18.39 12.05 4.76
C GLU A 202 17.92 10.60 4.82
N ILE A 203 18.87 9.67 4.90
CA ILE A 203 18.57 8.26 5.20
C ILE A 203 19.39 7.89 6.43
N LEU A 204 18.71 7.67 7.56
CA LEU A 204 19.34 7.40 8.86
C LEU A 204 19.16 5.95 9.28
N GLU A 205 20.15 5.43 10.03
CA GLU A 205 20.13 4.06 10.54
C GLU A 205 19.76 3.99 12.02
N PHE A 206 18.89 3.03 12.36
CA PHE A 206 18.38 2.77 13.70
C PHE A 206 18.47 1.28 14.05
N GLY A 207 18.58 0.95 15.32
CA GLY A 207 18.33 -0.38 15.82
C GLY A 207 16.84 -0.74 15.73
N LEU A 208 16.51 -2.02 15.85
CA LEU A 208 15.11 -2.49 15.95
C LEU A 208 14.40 -1.96 17.22
N ASP A 209 15.14 -1.44 18.18
CA ASP A 209 14.63 -0.75 19.38
C ASP A 209 14.43 0.75 19.16
N GLY A 210 14.60 1.24 17.95
CA GLY A 210 14.47 2.66 17.58
C GLY A 210 15.69 3.53 17.93
N LYS A 211 16.75 2.97 18.52
CA LYS A 211 17.95 3.77 18.85
C LYS A 211 18.75 4.12 17.62
N ALA A 212 19.05 5.41 17.45
CA ALA A 212 19.94 5.88 16.39
C ALA A 212 21.34 5.29 16.54
N THR A 213 21.89 4.74 15.45
CA THR A 213 23.25 4.18 15.43
C THR A 213 24.32 5.25 15.15
N GLY A 214 23.90 6.44 14.70
CA GLY A 214 24.79 7.51 14.25
C GLY A 214 25.32 7.30 12.82
N ARG A 215 24.89 6.24 12.14
CA ARG A 215 25.23 5.99 10.73
C ARG A 215 24.12 6.46 9.80
N TYR A 216 24.49 6.79 8.57
CA TYR A 216 23.57 7.30 7.56
C TYR A 216 24.09 7.04 6.14
N LEU A 217 23.20 6.98 5.17
CA LEU A 217 23.56 7.02 3.75
C LEU A 217 23.82 8.46 3.30
N HIS A 218 24.85 8.67 2.51
CA HIS A 218 25.21 9.98 1.99
C HIS A 218 24.29 10.36 0.82
N THR A 219 23.28 11.17 1.05
CA THR A 219 22.25 11.55 0.08
C THR A 219 22.41 12.95 -0.48
N ALA A 220 22.86 13.90 0.31
CA ALA A 220 22.76 15.36 0.06
C ALA A 220 23.31 15.84 -1.29
N SER A 221 24.37 15.22 -1.84
CA SER A 221 24.93 15.61 -3.13
C SER A 221 24.24 14.97 -4.34
N TYR A 222 23.36 13.99 -4.10
CA TYR A 222 22.74 13.19 -5.16
C TYR A 222 21.26 13.50 -5.35
N PHE A 223 20.60 13.88 -4.26
CA PHE A 223 19.19 14.20 -4.22
C PHE A 223 19.01 15.63 -3.73
N PRO A 224 19.00 16.61 -4.63
CA PRO A 224 18.73 18.00 -4.24
C PRO A 224 17.31 18.08 -3.64
N LYS A 225 17.13 18.97 -2.66
CA LYS A 225 15.80 19.25 -2.10
C LYS A 225 14.86 19.69 -3.22
N ASN A 226 13.72 19.06 -3.34
CA ASN A 226 12.75 19.28 -4.42
C ASN A 226 11.33 19.51 -3.89
N GLY A 227 11.21 20.16 -2.75
CA GLY A 227 9.93 20.38 -2.09
C GLY A 227 9.29 19.04 -1.70
N ASN A 228 8.06 18.82 -2.10
CA ASN A 228 7.28 17.60 -1.85
C ASN A 228 7.43 16.55 -2.98
N ALA A 229 8.56 16.48 -3.62
CA ALA A 229 8.93 15.50 -4.64
C ALA A 229 10.39 15.05 -4.43
N GLY A 230 10.79 15.00 -3.15
CA GLY A 230 12.11 14.68 -2.67
C GLY A 230 12.41 13.20 -2.60
N LEU A 231 13.15 12.82 -1.56
CA LEU A 231 13.56 11.44 -1.33
C LEU A 231 12.36 10.57 -0.93
N GLU A 232 11.92 9.72 -1.82
CA GLU A 232 10.70 8.92 -1.68
C GLU A 232 11.01 7.46 -1.37
N SER A 233 11.90 6.86 -2.14
CA SER A 233 12.07 5.41 -2.15
C SER A 233 13.38 4.98 -1.55
N LEU A 234 13.34 3.86 -0.82
CA LEU A 234 14.53 3.18 -0.31
C LEU A 234 14.37 1.68 -0.42
N SER A 235 15.31 1.01 -1.09
CA SER A 235 15.29 -0.44 -1.26
C SER A 235 16.61 -1.11 -0.94
N TYR A 236 16.54 -2.37 -0.56
CA TYR A 236 17.69 -3.17 -0.16
C TYR A 236 17.69 -4.54 -0.84
N ASN A 237 18.78 -4.87 -1.50
CA ASN A 237 19.00 -6.19 -2.08
C ASN A 237 19.72 -7.09 -1.05
N THR A 238 19.04 -8.09 -0.54
CA THR A 238 19.56 -9.00 0.48
C THR A 238 20.72 -9.87 -0.02
N GLU A 239 20.77 -10.20 -1.32
CA GLU A 239 21.79 -11.07 -1.89
C GLU A 239 23.15 -10.39 -1.98
N ASN A 240 23.18 -9.15 -2.45
CA ASN A 240 24.44 -8.42 -2.64
C ASN A 240 24.65 -7.28 -1.64
N GLY A 241 23.66 -6.99 -0.82
CA GLY A 241 23.70 -5.98 0.23
C GLY A 241 23.72 -4.55 -0.25
N ARG A 242 23.30 -4.29 -1.48
CA ARG A 242 23.20 -2.92 -2.02
C ARG A 242 21.92 -2.25 -1.60
N PHE A 243 22.04 -0.97 -1.30
CA PHE A 243 20.90 -0.09 -1.12
C PHE A 243 20.66 0.71 -2.39
N TRP A 244 19.42 1.09 -2.60
CA TRP A 244 18.97 1.87 -3.74
C TRP A 244 18.01 2.95 -3.25
N ALA A 245 18.12 4.15 -3.78
CA ALA A 245 17.23 5.25 -3.44
C ALA A 245 16.96 6.12 -4.68
N THR A 246 15.79 6.75 -4.68
CA THR A 246 15.38 7.73 -5.69
C THR A 246 14.43 8.77 -5.09
N THR A 247 14.20 9.86 -5.81
CA THR A 247 13.19 10.87 -5.50
C THR A 247 11.86 10.54 -6.17
N GLU A 248 10.76 11.10 -5.70
CA GLU A 248 9.44 11.00 -6.36
C GLU A 248 9.48 11.69 -7.72
N GLY A 249 9.85 12.94 -7.73
CA GLY A 249 9.85 13.78 -8.92
C GLY A 249 11.25 14.08 -9.46
N CYS A 250 11.29 14.55 -10.70
CA CYS A 250 12.53 15.07 -11.29
C CYS A 250 12.94 16.35 -10.57
N PRO A 251 14.24 16.53 -10.26
CA PRO A 251 14.76 17.80 -9.77
C PRO A 251 14.41 18.96 -10.72
N GLU A 252 14.32 20.17 -10.18
CA GLU A 252 14.03 21.36 -10.98
C GLU A 252 14.97 21.49 -12.17
N GLY A 253 14.41 21.67 -13.36
CA GLY A 253 15.15 21.76 -14.61
C GLY A 253 15.63 20.41 -15.17
N ALA A 254 15.46 19.30 -14.45
CA ALA A 254 15.77 17.96 -14.95
C ALA A 254 14.55 17.31 -15.62
N THR A 255 14.82 16.39 -16.55
CA THR A 255 13.78 15.60 -17.26
C THR A 255 13.81 14.13 -16.85
N GLN A 256 14.70 13.77 -15.95
CA GLN A 256 14.92 12.39 -15.50
C GLN A 256 15.19 12.36 -14.00
N LEU A 257 14.74 11.29 -13.37
CA LEU A 257 15.09 10.93 -12.00
C LEU A 257 16.48 10.30 -11.95
N ARG A 258 17.09 10.39 -10.79
CA ARG A 258 18.33 9.68 -10.48
C ARG A 258 18.02 8.50 -9.56
N ILE A 259 18.37 7.28 -9.99
CA ILE A 259 18.40 6.10 -9.14
C ILE A 259 19.85 5.89 -8.70
N GLN A 260 20.10 6.02 -7.41
CA GLN A 260 21.43 5.91 -6.81
C GLN A 260 21.58 4.59 -6.09
N SER A 261 22.70 3.89 -6.29
CA SER A 261 23.07 2.71 -5.50
C SER A 261 24.15 3.02 -4.47
N TYR A 262 24.10 2.26 -3.37
CA TYR A 262 25.07 2.35 -2.26
C TYR A 262 25.60 0.97 -1.92
N ALA A 263 26.88 0.95 -1.52
CA ALA A 263 27.53 -0.25 -1.03
C ALA A 263 26.97 -0.69 0.35
N PRO A 264 27.22 -1.92 0.77
CA PRO A 264 26.89 -2.42 2.11
C PRO A 264 27.35 -1.53 3.26
N TYR A 265 28.38 -0.73 3.06
CA TYR A 265 28.94 0.20 4.05
C TYR A 265 28.51 1.65 3.83
N PHE A 266 27.40 1.86 3.09
CA PHE A 266 26.77 3.17 2.85
C PHE A 266 27.54 4.12 1.91
N TRP A 267 28.59 3.64 1.26
CA TRP A 267 29.29 4.43 0.25
C TRP A 267 28.52 4.46 -1.06
N PRO A 268 28.36 5.64 -1.68
CA PRO A 268 27.73 5.73 -3.00
C PRO A 268 28.54 4.95 -4.04
N LEU A 269 27.83 4.20 -4.84
CA LEU A 269 28.33 3.47 -5.98
C LEU A 269 27.90 4.15 -7.30
N GLY A 270 27.44 3.38 -8.28
CA GLY A 270 26.89 3.89 -9.51
C GLY A 270 25.52 4.53 -9.35
N HIS A 271 25.18 5.36 -10.33
CA HIS A 271 23.83 5.88 -10.50
C HIS A 271 23.37 5.68 -11.93
N TRP A 272 22.07 5.72 -12.13
CA TRP A 272 21.41 5.65 -13.43
C TRP A 272 20.31 6.71 -13.49
N PHE A 273 19.91 7.04 -14.72
CA PHE A 273 18.79 7.92 -14.94
C PHE A 273 17.53 7.13 -15.30
N TYR A 274 16.38 7.62 -14.86
CA TYR A 274 15.10 7.03 -15.13
C TYR A 274 14.15 8.09 -15.68
N THR A 275 13.46 7.77 -16.79
CA THR A 275 12.51 8.68 -17.42
C THR A 275 11.10 8.26 -17.06
N LEU A 276 10.34 9.14 -16.41
CA LEU A 276 8.92 8.92 -16.12
C LEU A 276 8.12 8.86 -17.42
N ASP A 277 7.03 8.13 -17.40
CA ASP A 277 6.03 8.21 -18.46
C ASP A 277 5.43 9.62 -18.50
N LYS A 278 4.86 9.99 -19.65
CA LYS A 278 4.08 11.24 -19.71
C LYS A 278 2.83 11.09 -18.84
N PRO A 279 2.43 12.16 -18.10
CA PRO A 279 1.19 12.15 -17.32
C PRO A 279 0.00 11.74 -18.18
N ALA A 280 -0.84 10.88 -17.62
CA ALA A 280 -2.05 10.39 -18.30
C ALA A 280 -3.23 11.36 -18.14
N PHE A 281 -3.26 12.15 -17.06
CA PHE A 281 -4.31 13.14 -16.84
C PHE A 281 -3.98 14.46 -17.51
N LYS A 282 -4.91 14.93 -18.37
CA LYS A 282 -4.78 16.24 -19.05
C LYS A 282 -5.08 17.41 -18.10
N THR A 283 -5.96 17.20 -17.14
CA THR A 283 -6.37 18.19 -16.13
C THR A 283 -6.02 17.66 -14.76
N LYS A 284 -5.28 18.44 -14.01
CA LYS A 284 -4.93 18.15 -12.63
C LYS A 284 -6.07 18.53 -11.71
N GLY A 285 -6.41 17.64 -10.75
CA GLY A 285 -7.34 17.94 -9.67
C GLY A 285 -6.73 18.87 -8.61
N ALA A 286 -7.47 19.10 -7.53
CA ALA A 286 -7.00 19.91 -6.41
C ALA A 286 -5.82 19.26 -5.68
N ILE A 287 -5.77 17.92 -5.67
CA ILE A 287 -4.61 17.16 -5.18
C ILE A 287 -4.11 16.31 -6.35
N TYR A 288 -2.84 16.44 -6.64
CA TYR A 288 -2.19 15.76 -7.74
C TYR A 288 -0.78 15.36 -7.35
N ALA A 289 -0.49 14.06 -7.45
CA ALA A 289 0.84 13.51 -7.25
C ALA A 289 1.26 12.69 -8.47
N TYR A 290 2.52 12.76 -8.85
CA TYR A 290 3.03 12.11 -10.04
C TYR A 290 4.52 11.89 -9.93
N GLY A 291 4.95 10.64 -9.96
CA GLY A 291 6.35 10.28 -9.84
C GLY A 291 6.58 8.79 -9.62
N VAL A 292 7.76 8.48 -9.10
CA VAL A 292 8.10 7.16 -8.57
C VAL A 292 7.72 7.13 -7.09
N SER A 293 6.77 6.29 -6.73
CA SER A 293 6.40 6.13 -5.31
C SER A 293 7.29 5.12 -4.59
N GLU A 294 7.79 4.07 -5.28
CA GLU A 294 8.71 3.13 -4.64
C GLU A 294 9.57 2.40 -5.67
N ILE A 295 10.72 1.91 -5.21
CA ILE A 295 11.56 0.95 -5.92
C ILE A 295 11.76 -0.31 -5.07
N CYS A 296 11.81 -1.48 -5.71
CA CYS A 296 12.09 -2.75 -5.03
C CYS A 296 13.25 -3.46 -5.70
N ALA A 297 14.34 -3.67 -4.96
CA ALA A 297 15.50 -4.39 -5.44
C ALA A 297 15.24 -5.89 -5.48
N MET A 298 15.43 -6.48 -6.66
CA MET A 298 15.22 -7.90 -6.90
C MET A 298 16.51 -8.69 -6.62
N PRO A 299 16.41 -9.97 -6.21
CA PRO A 299 17.57 -10.83 -5.95
C PRO A 299 18.55 -10.93 -7.13
N ASP A 300 18.03 -10.89 -8.35
CA ASP A 300 18.83 -10.96 -9.58
C ASP A 300 19.56 -9.64 -9.94
N GLY A 301 19.40 -8.61 -9.11
CA GLY A 301 20.00 -7.29 -9.30
C GLY A 301 19.23 -6.35 -10.21
N SER A 302 18.08 -6.74 -10.73
CA SER A 302 17.12 -5.83 -11.35
C SER A 302 16.39 -5.01 -10.27
N LEU A 303 15.68 -3.95 -10.71
CA LEU A 303 14.81 -3.18 -9.85
C LEU A 303 13.39 -3.21 -10.43
N LEU A 304 12.39 -3.29 -9.56
CA LEU A 304 11.04 -2.89 -9.87
C LEU A 304 10.86 -1.42 -9.49
N VAL A 305 10.19 -0.67 -10.34
CA VAL A 305 9.93 0.76 -10.16
C VAL A 305 8.43 0.97 -10.26
N LEU A 306 7.82 1.51 -9.22
CA LEU A 306 6.40 1.83 -9.16
C LEU A 306 6.20 3.30 -9.53
N GLU A 307 5.75 3.57 -10.76
CA GLU A 307 5.27 4.89 -11.14
C GLU A 307 3.82 5.06 -10.70
N ARG A 308 3.52 6.18 -10.05
CA ARG A 308 2.18 6.53 -9.58
C ARG A 308 1.76 7.88 -10.16
N GLU A 309 0.49 7.97 -10.57
CA GLU A 309 -0.19 9.21 -10.89
C GLU A 309 -1.54 9.25 -10.19
N ALA A 310 -1.64 10.03 -9.12
CA ALA A 310 -2.86 10.25 -8.36
C ALA A 310 -3.50 11.57 -8.74
N ASN A 311 -4.81 11.55 -9.04
CA ASN A 311 -5.57 12.74 -9.42
C ASN A 311 -6.89 12.78 -8.65
N ILE A 312 -7.00 13.71 -7.71
CA ILE A 312 -8.15 13.89 -6.85
C ILE A 312 -8.77 15.25 -7.16
N PRO A 313 -9.99 15.30 -7.73
CA PRO A 313 -10.62 16.55 -8.18
C PRO A 313 -10.81 17.59 -7.09
N GLY A 314 -11.10 17.15 -5.84
CA GLY A 314 -11.27 18.03 -4.69
C GLY A 314 -11.43 17.26 -3.39
N THR A 315 -11.53 18.00 -2.28
CA THR A 315 -11.57 17.45 -0.92
C THR A 315 -12.98 17.27 -0.36
N SER A 316 -14.02 17.75 -1.05
CA SER A 316 -15.40 17.42 -0.69
C SER A 316 -15.69 15.96 -1.03
N VAL A 317 -16.61 15.32 -0.29
CA VAL A 317 -17.00 13.92 -0.56
C VAL A 317 -17.44 13.72 -1.99
N LYS A 318 -18.20 14.68 -2.55
CA LYS A 318 -18.67 14.63 -3.95
C LYS A 318 -17.51 14.67 -4.95
N GLU A 319 -16.52 15.54 -4.73
CA GLU A 319 -15.35 15.66 -5.62
C GLU A 319 -14.42 14.46 -5.46
N ALA A 320 -14.25 13.99 -4.23
CA ALA A 320 -13.41 12.82 -3.94
C ALA A 320 -13.91 11.53 -4.64
N THR A 321 -15.20 11.41 -4.97
CA THR A 321 -15.68 10.27 -5.78
C THR A 321 -15.07 10.20 -7.17
N GLY A 322 -14.56 11.31 -7.70
CA GLY A 322 -13.84 11.38 -8.97
C GLY A 322 -12.35 11.02 -8.87
N ALA A 323 -11.86 10.66 -7.68
CA ALA A 323 -10.45 10.34 -7.48
C ALA A 323 -10.03 9.06 -8.21
N VAL A 324 -8.89 9.13 -8.87
CA VAL A 324 -8.29 8.02 -9.63
C VAL A 324 -6.80 7.98 -9.34
N VAL A 325 -6.28 6.79 -9.10
CA VAL A 325 -4.83 6.53 -9.07
C VAL A 325 -4.49 5.54 -10.18
N LYS A 326 -3.45 5.84 -10.93
CA LYS A 326 -2.86 4.97 -11.94
C LYS A 326 -1.46 4.61 -11.52
N CYS A 327 -1.22 3.33 -11.28
CA CYS A 327 0.08 2.80 -11.00
C CYS A 327 0.57 1.95 -12.17
N LYS A 328 1.87 2.06 -12.47
CA LYS A 328 2.56 1.22 -13.45
C LYS A 328 3.81 0.66 -12.79
N LEU A 329 3.92 -0.65 -12.80
CA LEU A 329 5.09 -1.36 -12.33
C LEU A 329 6.01 -1.63 -13.50
N TYR A 330 7.23 -1.11 -13.44
CA TYR A 330 8.27 -1.33 -14.43
C TYR A 330 9.41 -2.17 -13.85
N ARG A 331 10.04 -2.97 -14.69
CA ARG A 331 11.33 -3.61 -14.43
C ARG A 331 12.43 -2.87 -15.16
N VAL A 332 13.56 -2.63 -14.49
CA VAL A 332 14.78 -2.06 -15.05
C VAL A 332 16.00 -2.89 -14.65
N GLU A 333 17.05 -2.88 -15.44
CA GLU A 333 18.22 -3.73 -15.25
C GLU A 333 19.53 -2.90 -15.18
N PRO A 334 19.86 -2.35 -13.99
CA PRO A 334 21.07 -1.55 -13.80
C PRO A 334 22.35 -2.31 -14.16
N ALA A 335 22.41 -3.63 -13.94
CA ALA A 335 23.58 -4.44 -14.27
C ALA A 335 23.84 -4.53 -15.78
N LYS A 336 22.80 -4.39 -16.61
CA LYS A 336 22.92 -4.39 -18.08
C LYS A 336 23.14 -2.99 -18.66
N THR A 337 23.04 -1.95 -17.85
CA THR A 337 23.14 -0.56 -18.27
C THR A 337 24.38 0.09 -17.66
N LYS A 338 25.22 0.73 -18.46
CA LYS A 338 26.40 1.47 -17.94
C LYS A 338 25.95 2.56 -16.97
N ALA A 339 26.61 2.67 -15.82
CA ALA A 339 26.36 3.75 -14.87
C ALA A 339 26.45 5.13 -15.53
N GLY A 340 25.59 6.05 -15.11
CA GLY A 340 25.42 7.38 -15.72
C GLY A 340 24.58 7.40 -17.01
N LYS A 341 23.96 6.28 -17.39
CA LYS A 341 23.05 6.18 -18.54
C LYS A 341 21.60 5.98 -18.08
N THR A 342 20.67 6.26 -18.99
CA THR A 342 19.24 6.05 -18.77
C THR A 342 18.92 4.57 -18.81
N LEU A 343 18.17 4.10 -17.83
CA LEU A 343 17.65 2.74 -17.77
C LEU A 343 16.54 2.56 -18.81
N GLU A 344 16.61 1.46 -19.53
CA GLU A 344 15.48 0.96 -20.31
C GLU A 344 14.48 0.32 -19.34
N LYS A 345 13.20 0.66 -19.50
CA LYS A 345 12.13 0.16 -18.64
C LYS A 345 11.19 -0.78 -19.39
N HIS A 346 10.84 -1.87 -18.74
CA HIS A 346 9.92 -2.86 -19.25
C HIS A 346 8.66 -2.88 -18.37
N LEU A 347 7.48 -2.71 -18.95
CA LEU A 347 6.22 -2.71 -18.23
C LEU A 347 5.91 -4.13 -17.72
N VAL A 348 5.76 -4.26 -16.42
CA VAL A 348 5.38 -5.53 -15.75
C VAL A 348 3.87 -5.64 -15.62
N THR A 349 3.21 -4.62 -15.06
CA THR A 349 1.75 -4.58 -14.92
C THR A 349 1.25 -3.16 -14.66
N ARG A 350 -0.08 -2.99 -14.69
CA ARG A 350 -0.79 -1.75 -14.35
C ARG A 350 -1.82 -2.02 -13.29
N ILE A 351 -2.00 -1.05 -12.40
CA ILE A 351 -3.00 -1.09 -11.33
C ILE A 351 -3.70 0.27 -11.34
N ASP A 352 -4.90 0.30 -11.86
CA ASP A 352 -5.75 1.48 -11.82
C ASP A 352 -6.77 1.32 -10.69
N THR A 353 -6.88 2.33 -9.82
CA THR A 353 -7.81 2.34 -8.69
C THR A 353 -8.68 3.60 -8.73
N ARG A 354 -9.92 3.47 -8.27
CA ARG A 354 -10.91 4.56 -8.35
C ARG A 354 -11.76 4.60 -7.09
N ALA A 355 -12.11 5.81 -6.67
CA ALA A 355 -13.01 5.99 -5.54
C ALA A 355 -14.41 5.42 -5.83
N LEU A 356 -14.92 5.56 -7.04
CA LEU A 356 -16.23 5.01 -7.43
C LEU A 356 -16.30 3.49 -7.36
N ASP A 357 -15.18 2.81 -7.59
CA ASP A 357 -15.11 1.35 -7.53
C ASP A 357 -14.79 0.86 -6.11
N LEU A 358 -14.73 1.76 -5.12
CA LEU A 358 -14.31 1.50 -3.74
C LEU A 358 -12.93 0.84 -3.63
N SER A 359 -12.11 1.02 -4.64
CA SER A 359 -10.79 0.42 -4.77
C SER A 359 -9.68 1.47 -4.68
N PHE A 360 -10.02 2.74 -4.41
CA PHE A 360 -9.04 3.82 -4.38
C PHE A 360 -7.91 3.47 -3.42
N ALA A 361 -6.71 3.37 -3.97
CA ALA A 361 -5.49 3.04 -3.25
C ALA A 361 -4.34 3.83 -3.87
N ASN A 362 -3.73 4.69 -3.08
CA ASN A 362 -2.51 5.40 -3.42
C ASN A 362 -1.34 4.53 -2.98
N TYR A 363 -0.92 3.57 -3.84
CA TYR A 363 0.18 2.66 -3.51
C TYR A 363 1.49 3.42 -3.47
N GLU A 364 2.16 3.39 -2.32
CA GLU A 364 3.41 4.08 -2.05
C GLU A 364 4.52 3.12 -1.64
N GLY A 365 4.26 2.18 -0.73
CA GLY A 365 5.27 1.20 -0.32
C GLY A 365 5.23 -0.11 -1.11
N MET A 366 6.40 -0.71 -1.34
CA MET A 366 6.55 -1.98 -2.06
C MET A 366 7.73 -2.79 -1.54
N CYS A 367 7.52 -4.08 -1.24
CA CYS A 367 8.60 -4.99 -0.88
C CYS A 367 8.36 -6.43 -1.34
N LEU A 368 9.41 -7.25 -1.29
CA LEU A 368 9.28 -8.68 -1.51
C LEU A 368 8.71 -9.39 -0.29
N GLY A 369 7.74 -10.25 -0.53
CA GLY A 369 7.14 -11.16 0.43
C GLY A 369 7.71 -12.59 0.33
N PRO A 370 6.92 -13.61 0.75
CA PRO A 370 7.35 -15.01 0.71
C PRO A 370 7.58 -15.55 -0.70
N VAL A 371 8.31 -16.65 -0.76
CA VAL A 371 8.39 -17.52 -1.95
C VAL A 371 7.31 -18.58 -1.83
N LEU A 372 6.51 -18.74 -2.88
CA LEU A 372 5.45 -19.74 -2.94
C LEU A 372 6.02 -21.13 -3.28
N LYS A 373 5.20 -22.17 -3.14
CA LYS A 373 5.60 -23.56 -3.39
C LYS A 373 6.09 -23.83 -4.82
N ASP A 374 5.62 -23.06 -5.79
CA ASP A 374 6.03 -23.15 -7.20
C ASP A 374 7.31 -22.36 -7.53
N GLY A 375 7.92 -21.72 -6.53
CA GLY A 375 9.09 -20.86 -6.68
C GLY A 375 8.80 -19.41 -7.03
N SER A 376 7.54 -19.06 -7.31
CA SER A 376 7.14 -17.68 -7.55
C SER A 376 7.28 -16.83 -6.29
N ARG A 377 7.45 -15.51 -6.47
CA ARG A 377 7.69 -14.56 -5.39
C ARG A 377 6.50 -13.62 -5.20
N VAL A 378 6.05 -13.47 -3.98
CA VAL A 378 5.07 -12.45 -3.64
C VAL A 378 5.73 -11.07 -3.64
N LEU A 379 5.15 -10.11 -4.36
CA LEU A 379 5.43 -8.69 -4.23
C LEU A 379 4.26 -8.07 -3.47
N ILE A 380 4.55 -7.34 -2.40
CA ILE A 380 3.55 -6.68 -1.56
C ILE A 380 3.57 -5.18 -1.86
N LEU A 381 2.39 -4.59 -2.02
CA LEU A 381 2.19 -3.15 -2.09
C LEU A 381 1.32 -2.72 -0.92
N VAL A 382 1.63 -1.57 -0.32
CA VAL A 382 0.81 -0.90 0.70
C VAL A 382 0.43 0.49 0.21
N SER A 383 -0.79 0.94 0.55
CA SER A 383 -1.27 2.26 0.16
C SER A 383 -1.32 3.22 1.33
N ASP A 384 -1.06 4.50 1.04
CA ASP A 384 -1.39 5.61 1.91
C ASP A 384 -2.91 5.87 1.91
N SER A 385 -3.53 5.87 3.08
CA SER A 385 -4.94 6.17 3.28
C SER A 385 -5.19 7.59 3.80
N GLN A 386 -4.16 8.42 3.93
CA GLN A 386 -4.25 9.72 4.61
C GLN A 386 -4.89 9.55 6.01
N ALA A 387 -4.36 8.60 6.80
CA ALA A 387 -4.88 8.17 8.10
C ALA A 387 -6.38 7.82 8.06
N GLY A 388 -6.80 7.14 7.01
CA GLY A 388 -8.20 6.75 6.81
C GLY A 388 -9.11 7.93 6.50
N TYR A 389 -8.63 8.95 5.81
CA TYR A 389 -9.29 10.23 5.54
C TYR A 389 -10.82 10.19 5.60
N LYS A 390 -11.41 10.91 6.58
CA LYS A 390 -12.86 10.96 6.87
C LYS A 390 -13.53 9.57 6.99
N GLY A 391 -12.78 8.52 7.32
CA GLY A 391 -13.27 7.14 7.37
C GLY A 391 -13.58 6.52 6.00
N ILE A 392 -13.16 7.15 4.91
CA ILE A 392 -13.46 6.73 3.53
C ILE A 392 -12.29 5.95 2.94
N LEU A 393 -11.05 6.43 3.13
CA LEU A 393 -9.86 5.79 2.61
C LEU A 393 -9.43 4.61 3.49
N ARG A 394 -8.70 3.68 2.91
CA ARG A 394 -8.21 2.46 3.58
C ARG A 394 -6.76 2.23 3.24
N ASP A 395 -6.01 1.68 4.19
CA ASP A 395 -4.67 1.17 3.98
C ASP A 395 -4.78 -0.19 3.29
N TRP A 396 -4.74 -0.16 1.97
CA TRP A 396 -4.84 -1.35 1.16
C TRP A 396 -3.50 -2.07 1.09
N PHE A 397 -3.53 -3.36 1.31
CA PHE A 397 -2.46 -4.29 0.96
C PHE A 397 -2.82 -5.01 -0.33
N LYS A 398 -1.92 -5.08 -1.28
CA LYS A 398 -2.10 -5.79 -2.53
C LYS A 398 -0.90 -6.66 -2.82
N THR A 399 -1.11 -7.82 -3.40
CA THR A 399 -0.02 -8.70 -3.80
C THR A 399 -0.02 -8.98 -5.29
N ILE A 400 1.17 -9.06 -5.86
CA ILE A 400 1.46 -9.45 -7.23
C ILE A 400 2.40 -10.64 -7.17
N ILE A 401 2.11 -11.70 -7.91
CA ILE A 401 2.91 -12.91 -7.90
C ILE A 401 3.84 -12.91 -9.10
N LEU A 402 5.12 -12.78 -8.82
CA LEU A 402 6.21 -12.75 -9.80
C LEU A 402 6.73 -14.16 -10.06
N LYS A 403 6.92 -14.51 -11.34
CA LYS A 403 7.48 -15.79 -11.79
C LYS A 403 8.98 -15.85 -11.61
#